data_6767acb2a4c84971d879150681261599
#
_entry.id   6767acb2a4c84971d879150681261599
#
_cell.length_a   1.000
_cell.length_b   1.000
_cell.length_c   1.000
_cell.angle_alpha   90.00
_cell.angle_beta   90.00
_cell.angle_gamma   90.00
#
_symmetry.space_group_name_H-M   'P 1'
#
loop_
_entity.id
_entity.type
_entity.pdbx_description
1 polymer ?
#
loop_
_entity_poly.entity_id
_entity_poly.type
_entity_poly.pdbx_seq_one_letter_code
_entity_poly.pdbx_strand_id
1 'polypeptide(L)'
;KWPTTVLIRGETGTGKELIANAIHYNSPRARGPYVRLNCASLPENLLESELFGHEKGAFTGAVNARKGRFEMADGGTLFLDEIGDISPAFQAKLLRVLQEGELERVGGGRTLKLDVRLIAATHRDLEAAVDAGEFREDLYYRLNVMPIVLPPLRERLEDLPKIASHLLDRLGGMQRRPLRLTAGAQRRLSQHHWPGNVRELENCLERAAVMSESGEIDADLIRIDKPRERAARRSGSGTTQATPSALPVSSIARASAGGGVEDGIDPGNEPSERERVIAALERAGWVQA
;
A
#
# COMPACT_ATOMS: atom_id res chain seq x y z
N LYS A 1 0.07 25.38 -2.70
CA LYS A 1 1.11 24.36 -3.02
C LYS A 1 0.46 23.00 -2.93
N TRP A 2 0.52 22.18 -3.99
CA TRP A 2 0.10 20.79 -3.93
C TRP A 2 1.00 20.02 -2.98
N PRO A 3 0.46 19.21 -2.09
CA PRO A 3 1.29 18.39 -1.21
C PRO A 3 2.06 17.37 -2.07
N THR A 4 3.35 17.20 -1.74
CA THR A 4 4.23 16.30 -2.48
C THR A 4 3.75 14.85 -2.42
N THR A 5 3.59 14.22 -3.58
CA THR A 5 3.28 12.79 -3.67
C THR A 5 4.46 11.95 -3.20
N VAL A 6 4.20 10.93 -2.40
CA VAL A 6 5.21 9.97 -1.95
C VAL A 6 4.94 8.61 -2.59
N LEU A 7 5.97 8.02 -3.18
CA LEU A 7 5.91 6.66 -3.74
C LEU A 7 6.76 5.71 -2.88
N ILE A 8 6.11 4.76 -2.22
CA ILE A 8 6.76 3.76 -1.37
C ILE A 8 6.95 2.47 -2.19
N ARG A 9 8.19 2.07 -2.39
CA ARG A 9 8.56 0.86 -3.15
C ARG A 9 9.13 -0.20 -2.21
N GLY A 10 8.88 -1.46 -2.49
CA GLY A 10 9.44 -2.59 -1.73
C GLY A 10 8.60 -3.83 -1.86
N GLU A 11 9.21 -4.98 -1.58
CA GLU A 11 8.55 -6.28 -1.67
C GLU A 11 7.27 -6.36 -0.84
N THR A 12 6.41 -7.32 -1.17
CA THR A 12 5.21 -7.60 -0.37
C THR A 12 5.60 -7.99 1.06
N GLY A 13 4.91 -7.40 2.04
CA GLY A 13 5.14 -7.70 3.46
C GLY A 13 6.30 -6.92 4.12
N THR A 14 6.93 -5.95 3.45
CA THR A 14 8.01 -5.11 4.02
C THR A 14 7.52 -4.05 5.00
N GLY A 15 6.21 -3.76 5.05
CA GLY A 15 5.62 -2.77 5.96
C GLY A 15 5.31 -1.42 5.30
N LYS A 16 5.10 -1.37 3.98
CA LYS A 16 4.78 -0.14 3.21
C LYS A 16 3.63 0.67 3.84
N GLU A 17 2.59 0.00 4.32
CA GLU A 17 1.45 0.66 4.97
C GLU A 17 1.83 1.33 6.29
N LEU A 18 2.72 0.74 7.08
CA LEU A 18 3.20 1.35 8.33
C LEU A 18 3.98 2.63 8.07
N ILE A 19 4.80 2.66 7.01
CA ILE A 19 5.52 3.86 6.59
C ILE A 19 4.54 4.95 6.12
N ALA A 20 3.52 4.59 5.34
CA ALA A 20 2.48 5.54 4.92
C ALA A 20 1.74 6.15 6.13
N ASN A 21 1.40 5.34 7.12
CA ASN A 21 0.85 5.80 8.41
C ASN A 21 1.80 6.79 9.10
N ALA A 22 3.08 6.43 9.23
CA ALA A 22 4.08 7.27 9.88
C ALA A 22 4.23 8.63 9.16
N ILE A 23 4.23 8.64 7.82
CA ILE A 23 4.28 9.85 7.01
C ILE A 23 3.06 10.75 7.26
N HIS A 24 1.86 10.19 7.33
CA HIS A 24 0.65 10.96 7.59
C HIS A 24 0.66 11.56 8.99
N TYR A 25 0.83 10.74 10.04
CA TYR A 25 0.74 11.19 11.43
C TYR A 25 1.88 12.09 11.89
N ASN A 26 3.00 12.15 11.14
CA ASN A 26 4.09 13.11 11.37
C ASN A 26 4.08 14.29 10.37
N SER A 27 2.96 14.55 9.70
CA SER A 27 2.79 15.64 8.74
C SER A 27 1.89 16.75 9.29
N PRO A 28 1.84 17.93 8.66
CA PRO A 28 0.86 18.97 8.98
C PRO A 28 -0.60 18.50 8.88
N ARG A 29 -0.86 17.41 8.14
CA ARG A 29 -2.19 16.79 7.95
C ARG A 29 -2.53 15.69 8.95
N ALA A 30 -1.73 15.52 10.02
CA ALA A 30 -1.91 14.46 11.02
C ALA A 30 -3.29 14.46 11.71
N ARG A 31 -3.99 15.61 11.73
CA ARG A 31 -5.36 15.73 12.25
C ARG A 31 -6.45 15.54 11.20
N GLY A 32 -6.09 15.49 9.92
CA GLY A 32 -7.00 15.24 8.80
C GLY A 32 -7.30 13.75 8.63
N PRO A 33 -8.24 13.42 7.75
CA PRO A 33 -8.57 12.02 7.48
C PRO A 33 -7.40 11.27 6.83
N TYR A 34 -7.15 10.04 7.28
CA TYR A 34 -6.27 9.09 6.63
C TYR A 34 -7.11 7.97 6.00
N VAL A 35 -7.25 8.01 4.69
CA VAL A 35 -8.07 7.04 3.95
C VAL A 35 -7.17 6.08 3.19
N ARG A 36 -7.48 4.78 3.27
CA ARG A 36 -6.70 3.71 2.63
C ARG A 36 -7.52 2.98 1.59
N LEU A 37 -6.88 2.60 0.50
CA LEU A 37 -7.44 1.71 -0.50
C LEU A 37 -6.33 0.82 -1.08
N ASN A 38 -6.57 -0.49 -1.11
CA ASN A 38 -5.72 -1.43 -1.82
C ASN A 38 -6.31 -1.65 -3.22
N CYS A 39 -5.54 -1.29 -4.25
CA CYS A 39 -6.00 -1.31 -5.64
C CYS A 39 -6.13 -2.74 -6.19
N ALA A 40 -5.35 -3.69 -5.67
CA ALA A 40 -5.40 -5.09 -6.10
C ALA A 40 -6.55 -5.89 -5.42
N SER A 41 -7.21 -5.33 -4.40
CA SER A 41 -8.23 -6.05 -3.63
C SER A 41 -9.62 -6.06 -4.26
N LEU A 42 -9.86 -5.27 -5.30
CA LEU A 42 -11.17 -5.06 -5.91
C LEU A 42 -11.11 -5.24 -7.43
N PRO A 43 -12.17 -5.79 -8.05
CA PRO A 43 -12.37 -5.69 -9.49
C PRO A 43 -12.40 -4.24 -9.96
N GLU A 44 -11.95 -3.96 -11.17
CA GLU A 44 -11.76 -2.61 -11.72
C GLU A 44 -12.99 -1.71 -11.58
N ASN A 45 -14.18 -2.24 -11.94
CA ASN A 45 -15.43 -1.49 -11.86
C ASN A 45 -15.79 -1.06 -10.43
N LEU A 46 -15.48 -1.92 -9.43
CA LEU A 46 -15.69 -1.59 -8.04
C LEU A 46 -14.61 -0.65 -7.51
N LEU A 47 -13.37 -0.81 -7.97
CA LEU A 47 -12.26 0.07 -7.63
C LEU A 47 -12.55 1.51 -8.05
N GLU A 48 -13.09 1.73 -9.27
CA GLU A 48 -13.51 3.04 -9.71
C GLU A 48 -14.58 3.66 -8.81
N SER A 49 -15.62 2.89 -8.54
CA SER A 49 -16.73 3.32 -7.69
C SER A 49 -16.29 3.62 -6.25
N GLU A 50 -15.39 2.82 -5.69
CA GLU A 50 -14.83 3.05 -4.34
C GLU A 50 -13.90 4.26 -4.31
N LEU A 51 -13.03 4.43 -5.32
CA LEU A 51 -12.06 5.53 -5.31
C LEU A 51 -12.71 6.89 -5.63
N PHE A 52 -13.54 6.92 -6.66
CA PHE A 52 -14.10 8.17 -7.19
C PHE A 52 -15.54 8.46 -6.73
N GLY A 53 -16.26 7.46 -6.20
CA GLY A 53 -17.67 7.58 -5.88
C GLY A 53 -18.57 7.43 -7.09
N HIS A 54 -19.87 7.38 -6.87
CA HIS A 54 -20.88 7.28 -7.94
C HIS A 54 -22.16 8.05 -7.61
N GLU A 55 -22.85 8.51 -8.65
CA GLU A 55 -24.19 9.04 -8.55
C GLU A 55 -25.25 7.93 -8.66
N LYS A 56 -26.46 8.21 -8.19
CA LYS A 56 -27.60 7.29 -8.34
C LYS A 56 -27.84 6.98 -9.81
N GLY A 57 -27.93 5.68 -10.14
CA GLY A 57 -28.16 5.22 -11.51
C GLY A 57 -26.90 5.12 -12.40
N ALA A 58 -25.71 5.35 -11.87
CA ALA A 58 -24.45 5.29 -12.63
C ALA A 58 -24.17 3.92 -13.24
N PHE A 59 -24.65 2.85 -12.64
CA PHE A 59 -24.54 1.46 -13.14
C PHE A 59 -25.68 0.61 -12.55
N THR A 60 -25.86 -0.61 -13.07
CA THR A 60 -26.85 -1.57 -12.57
C THR A 60 -26.55 -1.96 -11.13
N GLY A 61 -27.35 -1.48 -10.18
CA GLY A 61 -27.13 -1.64 -8.73
C GLY A 61 -26.76 -0.36 -7.97
N ALA A 62 -26.52 0.76 -8.66
CA ALA A 62 -26.29 2.08 -8.05
C ALA A 62 -27.61 2.72 -7.55
N VAL A 63 -28.21 2.14 -6.52
CA VAL A 63 -29.50 2.59 -5.96
C VAL A 63 -29.40 3.97 -5.33
N ASN A 64 -28.28 4.29 -4.69
CA ASN A 64 -28.00 5.55 -4.02
C ASN A 64 -26.65 6.14 -4.51
N ALA A 65 -26.49 7.44 -4.41
CA ALA A 65 -25.18 8.08 -4.60
C ALA A 65 -24.24 7.75 -3.43
N ARG A 66 -22.95 7.56 -3.70
CA ARG A 66 -21.92 7.27 -2.69
C ARG A 66 -20.66 8.10 -2.92
N LYS A 67 -20.12 8.67 -1.83
CA LYS A 67 -18.83 9.37 -1.86
C LYS A 67 -17.67 8.39 -2.08
N GLY A 68 -16.70 8.81 -2.90
CA GLY A 68 -15.46 8.06 -3.12
C GLY A 68 -14.39 8.32 -2.05
N ARG A 69 -13.33 7.51 -2.08
CA ARG A 69 -12.18 7.62 -1.15
C ARG A 69 -11.46 8.96 -1.28
N PHE A 70 -11.40 9.54 -2.46
CA PHE A 70 -10.87 10.88 -2.65
C PHE A 70 -11.68 11.93 -1.85
N GLU A 71 -13.00 11.90 -1.95
CA GLU A 71 -13.85 12.81 -1.17
C GLU A 71 -13.75 12.59 0.34
N MET A 72 -13.59 11.32 0.76
CA MET A 72 -13.41 10.98 2.18
C MET A 72 -12.05 11.42 2.72
N ALA A 73 -11.05 11.59 1.84
CA ALA A 73 -9.69 12.01 2.18
C ALA A 73 -9.49 13.53 2.11
N ASP A 74 -10.54 14.30 1.84
CA ASP A 74 -10.44 15.75 1.69
C ASP A 74 -9.88 16.43 2.96
N GLY A 75 -8.94 17.35 2.80
CA GLY A 75 -8.17 17.96 3.88
C GLY A 75 -7.13 17.04 4.53
N GLY A 76 -6.97 15.80 4.06
CA GLY A 76 -6.13 14.77 4.65
C GLY A 76 -5.19 14.06 3.67
N THR A 77 -5.10 12.74 3.82
CA THR A 77 -4.20 11.88 3.03
C THR A 77 -4.93 10.66 2.50
N LEU A 78 -4.75 10.37 1.22
CA LEU A 78 -5.17 9.13 0.58
C LEU A 78 -3.95 8.22 0.38
N PHE A 79 -4.02 7.01 0.90
CA PHE A 79 -3.02 5.96 0.67
C PHE A 79 -3.56 4.95 -0.32
N LEU A 80 -2.86 4.79 -1.46
CA LEU A 80 -3.15 3.80 -2.50
C LEU A 80 -2.08 2.71 -2.45
N ASP A 81 -2.46 1.53 -1.97
CA ASP A 81 -1.57 0.36 -1.98
C ASP A 81 -1.71 -0.43 -3.28
N GLU A 82 -0.60 -1.03 -3.72
CA GLU A 82 -0.45 -1.82 -4.95
C GLU A 82 -0.89 -1.05 -6.21
N ILE A 83 -0.42 0.21 -6.32
CA ILE A 83 -0.75 1.10 -7.45
C ILE A 83 -0.23 0.59 -8.80
N GLY A 84 0.74 -0.33 -8.81
CA GLY A 84 1.26 -0.95 -10.02
C GLY A 84 0.32 -1.97 -10.67
N ASP A 85 -0.79 -2.34 -10.02
CA ASP A 85 -1.71 -3.37 -10.49
C ASP A 85 -3.00 -2.80 -11.13
N ILE A 86 -3.07 -1.48 -11.33
CA ILE A 86 -4.23 -0.81 -11.95
C ILE A 86 -4.18 -0.88 -13.48
N SER A 87 -5.36 -0.96 -14.10
CA SER A 87 -5.50 -1.00 -15.55
C SER A 87 -5.08 0.31 -16.25
N PRO A 88 -4.69 0.28 -17.54
CA PRO A 88 -4.37 1.50 -18.30
C PRO A 88 -5.50 2.53 -18.34
N ALA A 89 -6.75 2.08 -18.36
CA ALA A 89 -7.91 2.97 -18.32
C ALA A 89 -8.02 3.70 -16.98
N PHE A 90 -7.78 2.98 -15.88
CA PHE A 90 -7.75 3.57 -14.55
C PHE A 90 -6.55 4.52 -14.35
N GLN A 91 -5.38 4.18 -14.90
CA GLN A 91 -4.19 5.05 -14.88
C GLN A 91 -4.46 6.43 -15.49
N ALA A 92 -5.14 6.47 -16.65
CA ALA A 92 -5.48 7.73 -17.32
C ALA A 92 -6.40 8.61 -16.46
N LYS A 93 -7.30 7.99 -15.73
CA LYS A 93 -8.25 8.68 -14.84
C LYS A 93 -7.57 9.22 -13.59
N LEU A 94 -6.73 8.41 -12.97
CA LEU A 94 -5.95 8.81 -11.81
C LEU A 94 -5.02 9.99 -12.16
N LEU A 95 -4.38 9.94 -13.34
CA LEU A 95 -3.52 11.02 -13.81
C LEU A 95 -4.27 12.35 -13.92
N ARG A 96 -5.47 12.33 -14.53
CA ARG A 96 -6.30 13.54 -14.65
C ARG A 96 -6.59 14.16 -13.28
N VAL A 97 -6.94 13.33 -12.29
CA VAL A 97 -7.15 13.79 -10.91
C VAL A 97 -5.89 14.40 -10.31
N LEU A 98 -4.73 13.79 -10.52
CA LEU A 98 -3.46 14.26 -9.97
C LEU A 98 -2.92 15.52 -10.68
N GLN A 99 -3.32 15.79 -11.91
CA GLN A 99 -2.90 16.96 -12.68
C GLN A 99 -3.82 18.17 -12.50
N GLU A 100 -5.12 17.96 -12.69
CA GLU A 100 -6.12 19.02 -12.68
C GLU A 100 -6.60 19.37 -11.28
N GLY A 101 -6.41 18.43 -10.35
CA GLY A 101 -7.01 18.53 -9.04
C GLY A 101 -8.52 18.52 -9.08
N GLU A 102 -9.13 18.00 -10.12
CA GLU A 102 -10.56 18.08 -10.36
C GLU A 102 -11.22 16.72 -10.65
N LEU A 103 -12.37 16.44 -10.03
CA LEU A 103 -13.04 15.14 -9.92
C LEU A 103 -14.56 15.18 -10.25
N GLU A 104 -15.16 14.20 -11.02
CA GLU A 104 -16.59 13.95 -11.23
C GLU A 104 -16.93 12.50 -10.84
N ARG A 105 -17.97 12.25 -10.08
CA ARG A 105 -18.42 10.91 -9.71
C ARG A 105 -18.86 10.09 -10.92
N VAL A 106 -18.83 8.77 -10.78
CA VAL A 106 -19.35 7.86 -11.81
C VAL A 106 -20.79 8.22 -12.16
N GLY A 107 -21.07 8.46 -13.44
CA GLY A 107 -22.39 8.89 -13.92
C GLY A 107 -22.79 10.31 -13.55
N GLY A 108 -21.89 11.09 -12.97
CA GLY A 108 -22.11 12.51 -12.64
C GLY A 108 -21.46 13.46 -13.63
N GLY A 109 -21.97 14.68 -13.72
CA GLY A 109 -21.38 15.80 -14.49
C GLY A 109 -20.90 16.95 -13.61
N ARG A 110 -20.92 16.76 -12.26
CA ARG A 110 -20.48 17.81 -11.34
C ARG A 110 -19.01 17.62 -10.99
N THR A 111 -18.21 18.63 -11.32
CA THR A 111 -16.80 18.70 -10.93
C THR A 111 -16.69 19.12 -9.45
N LEU A 112 -15.88 18.37 -8.68
CA LEU A 112 -15.59 18.62 -7.27
C LEU A 112 -14.12 18.99 -7.13
N LYS A 113 -13.78 19.96 -6.32
CA LYS A 113 -12.40 20.33 -5.95
C LYS A 113 -12.06 19.78 -4.55
N LEU A 114 -10.86 19.19 -4.32
CA LEU A 114 -10.47 18.50 -3.08
C LEU A 114 -8.99 18.77 -2.76
N ASP A 115 -8.66 18.92 -1.51
CA ASP A 115 -7.27 19.02 -1.06
C ASP A 115 -6.77 17.70 -0.46
N VAL A 116 -6.24 16.81 -1.27
CA VAL A 116 -5.80 15.48 -0.83
C VAL A 116 -4.31 15.28 -1.07
N ARG A 117 -3.55 14.91 -0.02
CA ARG A 117 -2.19 14.40 -0.17
C ARG A 117 -2.23 12.94 -0.59
N LEU A 118 -1.49 12.58 -1.66
CA LEU A 118 -1.37 11.20 -2.10
C LEU A 118 -0.09 10.54 -1.57
N ILE A 119 -0.24 9.34 -1.01
CA ILE A 119 0.85 8.39 -0.79
C ILE A 119 0.49 7.13 -1.58
N ALA A 120 1.39 6.68 -2.45
CA ALA A 120 1.22 5.47 -3.24
C ALA A 120 2.25 4.41 -2.82
N ALA A 121 1.87 3.13 -2.89
CA ALA A 121 2.79 2.02 -2.63
C ALA A 121 2.68 0.94 -3.71
N THR A 122 3.78 0.27 -4.00
CA THR A 122 3.82 -0.86 -4.94
C THR A 122 4.99 -1.79 -4.64
N HIS A 123 4.81 -3.07 -4.99
CA HIS A 123 5.89 -4.05 -5.04
C HIS A 123 6.44 -4.24 -6.46
N ARG A 124 5.76 -3.71 -7.48
CA ARG A 124 6.17 -3.83 -8.89
C ARG A 124 7.28 -2.84 -9.24
N ASP A 125 8.12 -3.24 -10.16
CA ASP A 125 9.03 -2.35 -10.85
C ASP A 125 8.23 -1.53 -11.87
N LEU A 126 7.98 -0.25 -11.55
CA LEU A 126 7.18 0.63 -12.41
C LEU A 126 7.95 1.08 -13.65
N GLU A 127 9.28 1.19 -13.58
CA GLU A 127 10.12 1.50 -14.73
C GLU A 127 10.04 0.39 -15.77
N ALA A 128 10.21 -0.86 -15.34
CA ALA A 128 10.04 -2.02 -16.23
C ALA A 128 8.60 -2.11 -16.77
N ALA A 129 7.60 -1.73 -15.98
CA ALA A 129 6.21 -1.70 -16.44
C ALA A 129 5.93 -0.58 -17.45
N VAL A 130 6.62 0.57 -17.35
CA VAL A 130 6.58 1.65 -18.36
C VAL A 130 7.23 1.18 -19.66
N ASP A 131 8.41 0.57 -19.59
CA ASP A 131 9.11 0.04 -20.77
C ASP A 131 8.29 -1.05 -21.49
N ALA A 132 7.53 -1.84 -20.73
CA ALA A 132 6.61 -2.86 -21.28
C ALA A 132 5.27 -2.29 -21.80
N GLY A 133 5.00 -0.99 -21.63
CA GLY A 133 3.72 -0.35 -21.98
C GLY A 133 2.54 -0.72 -21.07
N GLU A 134 2.79 -1.38 -19.94
CA GLU A 134 1.78 -1.75 -18.93
C GLU A 134 1.45 -0.59 -17.99
N PHE A 135 2.36 0.36 -17.82
CA PHE A 135 2.18 1.54 -16.98
C PHE A 135 2.50 2.82 -17.76
N ARG A 136 1.69 3.88 -17.57
CA ARG A 136 1.88 5.15 -18.29
C ARG A 136 3.06 5.92 -17.69
N GLU A 137 3.94 6.41 -18.55
CA GLU A 137 5.10 7.21 -18.19
C GLU A 137 4.71 8.52 -17.48
N ASP A 138 3.67 9.19 -17.98
CA ASP A 138 3.17 10.45 -17.42
C ASP A 138 2.64 10.28 -15.98
N LEU A 139 1.95 9.18 -15.69
CA LEU A 139 1.50 8.84 -14.35
C LEU A 139 2.69 8.46 -13.45
N TYR A 140 3.65 7.70 -13.98
CA TYR A 140 4.86 7.34 -13.23
C TYR A 140 5.59 8.59 -12.71
N TYR A 141 5.88 9.58 -13.55
CA TYR A 141 6.54 10.81 -13.11
C TYR A 141 5.69 11.63 -12.14
N ARG A 142 4.38 11.56 -12.24
CA ARG A 142 3.48 12.25 -11.30
C ARG A 142 3.41 11.58 -9.92
N LEU A 143 3.63 10.26 -9.85
CA LEU A 143 3.70 9.50 -8.61
C LEU A 143 5.11 9.53 -7.99
N ASN A 144 6.16 9.43 -8.81
CA ASN A 144 7.55 9.31 -8.39
C ASN A 144 8.21 10.65 -8.07
N VAL A 145 7.53 11.51 -7.31
CA VAL A 145 8.07 12.82 -6.90
C VAL A 145 9.00 12.65 -5.69
N MET A 146 8.61 11.84 -4.72
CA MET A 146 9.40 11.51 -3.53
C MET A 146 9.42 9.98 -3.33
N PRO A 147 10.38 9.27 -3.94
CA PRO A 147 10.49 7.82 -3.76
C PRO A 147 11.10 7.46 -2.41
N ILE A 148 10.51 6.43 -1.77
CA ILE A 148 11.03 5.77 -0.58
C ILE A 148 11.13 4.28 -0.91
N VAL A 149 12.33 3.72 -0.84
CA VAL A 149 12.56 2.29 -1.09
C VAL A 149 12.73 1.58 0.27
N LEU A 150 11.90 0.57 0.52
CA LEU A 150 11.98 -0.27 1.71
C LEU A 150 12.78 -1.53 1.37
N PRO A 151 13.93 -1.75 2.03
CA PRO A 151 14.70 -2.96 1.84
C PRO A 151 13.93 -4.19 2.36
N PRO A 152 14.08 -5.35 1.73
CA PRO A 152 13.52 -6.59 2.23
C PRO A 152 14.17 -7.01 3.57
N LEU A 153 13.49 -7.84 4.36
CA LEU A 153 13.94 -8.20 5.71
C LEU A 153 15.31 -8.90 5.71
N ARG A 154 15.65 -9.65 4.67
CA ARG A 154 16.96 -10.28 4.49
C ARG A 154 18.14 -9.30 4.39
N GLU A 155 17.90 -8.05 4.00
CA GLU A 155 18.92 -6.99 3.91
C GLU A 155 19.01 -6.15 5.20
N ARG A 156 18.13 -6.39 6.18
CA ARG A 156 18.09 -5.73 7.51
C ARG A 156 17.86 -6.70 8.65
N LEU A 157 18.54 -7.84 8.63
CA LEU A 157 18.40 -8.88 9.68
C LEU A 157 18.78 -8.38 11.08
N GLU A 158 19.55 -7.33 11.19
CA GLU A 158 19.85 -6.63 12.45
C GLU A 158 18.62 -6.01 13.13
N ASP A 159 17.58 -5.65 12.34
CA ASP A 159 16.30 -5.17 12.86
C ASP A 159 15.38 -6.30 13.35
N LEU A 160 15.65 -7.54 12.96
CA LEU A 160 14.78 -8.69 13.22
C LEU A 160 14.49 -8.88 14.72
N PRO A 161 15.45 -8.75 15.67
CA PRO A 161 15.13 -8.87 17.10
C PRO A 161 14.16 -7.80 17.59
N LYS A 162 14.29 -6.54 17.12
CA LYS A 162 13.40 -5.43 17.48
C LYS A 162 12.00 -5.64 16.89
N ILE A 163 11.92 -6.03 15.62
CA ILE A 163 10.65 -6.32 14.94
C ILE A 163 9.94 -7.48 15.62
N ALA A 164 10.65 -8.56 15.92
CA ALA A 164 10.10 -9.72 16.60
C ALA A 164 9.60 -9.39 18.02
N SER A 165 10.36 -8.60 18.79
CA SER A 165 9.92 -8.13 20.12
C SER A 165 8.62 -7.32 20.02
N HIS A 166 8.54 -6.35 19.10
CA HIS A 166 7.35 -5.54 18.89
C HIS A 166 6.11 -6.39 18.50
N LEU A 167 6.30 -7.37 17.63
CA LEU A 167 5.24 -8.30 17.24
C LEU A 167 4.77 -9.15 18.42
N LEU A 168 5.69 -9.64 19.25
CA LEU A 168 5.36 -10.45 20.43
C LEU A 168 4.69 -9.63 21.52
N ASP A 169 5.10 -8.37 21.75
CA ASP A 169 4.43 -7.47 22.69
C ASP A 169 2.97 -7.24 22.29
N ARG A 170 2.71 -7.03 21.00
CA ARG A 170 1.36 -6.89 20.47
C ARG A 170 0.54 -8.18 20.63
N LEU A 171 1.10 -9.34 20.26
CA LEU A 171 0.45 -10.65 20.40
C LEU A 171 0.19 -11.00 21.86
N GLY A 172 1.17 -10.72 22.75
CA GLY A 172 1.06 -10.92 24.18
C GLY A 172 -0.03 -10.06 24.80
N GLY A 173 -0.18 -8.82 24.36
CA GLY A 173 -1.28 -7.95 24.75
C GLY A 173 -2.66 -8.52 24.38
N MET A 174 -2.81 -9.08 23.19
CA MET A 174 -4.05 -9.75 22.75
C MET A 174 -4.34 -11.02 23.56
N GLN A 175 -3.30 -11.82 23.87
CA GLN A 175 -3.42 -13.07 24.62
C GLN A 175 -3.41 -12.85 26.15
N ARG A 176 -3.23 -11.62 26.63
CA ARG A 176 -3.11 -11.23 28.04
C ARG A 176 -2.02 -12.00 28.80
N ARG A 177 -0.92 -12.32 28.12
CA ARG A 177 0.25 -13.00 28.68
C ARG A 177 1.54 -12.52 28.01
N PRO A 178 2.65 -12.41 28.74
CA PRO A 178 3.93 -12.05 28.14
C PRO A 178 4.42 -13.20 27.23
N LEU A 179 4.96 -12.81 26.05
CA LEU A 179 5.55 -13.73 25.10
C LEU A 179 7.04 -13.40 24.95
N ARG A 180 7.91 -14.40 24.93
CA ARG A 180 9.35 -14.22 24.82
C ARG A 180 9.98 -15.28 23.92
N LEU A 181 11.00 -14.87 23.15
CA LEU A 181 11.82 -15.80 22.37
C LEU A 181 13.02 -16.28 23.18
N THR A 182 13.27 -17.58 23.15
CA THR A 182 14.55 -18.11 23.63
C THR A 182 15.69 -17.75 22.67
N ALA A 183 16.93 -17.85 23.14
CA ALA A 183 18.12 -17.67 22.29
C ALA A 183 18.17 -18.68 21.13
N GLY A 184 17.60 -19.88 21.31
CA GLY A 184 17.43 -20.87 20.25
C GLY A 184 16.49 -20.44 19.16
N ALA A 185 15.32 -19.90 19.54
CA ALA A 185 14.33 -19.36 18.60
C ALA A 185 14.88 -18.15 17.83
N GLN A 186 15.56 -17.22 18.52
CA GLN A 186 16.18 -16.06 17.86
C GLN A 186 17.20 -16.48 16.79
N ARG A 187 18.08 -17.44 17.09
CA ARG A 187 19.04 -17.98 16.12
C ARG A 187 18.34 -18.62 14.92
N ARG A 188 17.26 -19.36 15.14
CA ARG A 188 16.49 -19.99 14.07
C ARG A 188 15.81 -18.94 13.15
N LEU A 189 15.27 -17.86 13.72
CA LEU A 189 14.70 -16.75 12.94
C LEU A 189 15.77 -16.05 12.10
N SER A 190 16.97 -15.81 12.63
CA SER A 190 18.07 -15.14 11.92
C SER A 190 18.66 -15.96 10.76
N GLN A 191 18.44 -17.27 10.71
CA GLN A 191 18.93 -18.15 9.65
C GLN A 191 18.02 -18.22 8.42
N HIS A 192 16.84 -17.60 8.48
CA HIS A 192 15.87 -17.65 7.39
C HIS A 192 15.93 -16.38 6.52
N HIS A 193 15.65 -16.51 5.22
CA HIS A 193 15.70 -15.41 4.23
C HIS A 193 14.44 -14.54 4.17
N TRP A 194 13.35 -14.97 4.79
CA TRP A 194 12.08 -14.22 4.87
C TRP A 194 11.56 -13.72 3.53
N PRO A 195 11.26 -14.59 2.55
CA PRO A 195 10.73 -14.16 1.25
C PRO A 195 9.38 -13.43 1.35
N GLY A 196 8.59 -13.68 2.40
CA GLY A 196 7.36 -12.93 2.72
C GLY A 196 7.59 -11.77 3.70
N ASN A 197 8.87 -11.43 3.99
CA ASN A 197 9.28 -10.31 4.82
C ASN A 197 8.64 -10.31 6.23
N VAL A 198 8.25 -9.14 6.72
CA VAL A 198 7.66 -8.98 8.07
C VAL A 198 6.31 -9.70 8.19
N ARG A 199 5.53 -9.81 7.11
CA ARG A 199 4.25 -10.55 7.12
C ARG A 199 4.46 -12.06 7.34
N GLU A 200 5.50 -12.64 6.76
CA GLU A 200 5.86 -14.05 7.02
C GLU A 200 6.36 -14.25 8.45
N LEU A 201 7.21 -13.34 8.94
CA LEU A 201 7.68 -13.35 10.33
C LEU A 201 6.52 -13.23 11.32
N GLU A 202 5.59 -12.32 11.11
CA GLU A 202 4.39 -12.15 11.91
C GLU A 202 3.55 -13.43 11.98
N ASN A 203 3.23 -14.04 10.83
CA ASN A 203 2.49 -15.31 10.77
C ASN A 203 3.24 -16.46 11.46
N CYS A 204 4.57 -16.48 11.39
CA CYS A 204 5.40 -17.47 12.06
C CYS A 204 5.33 -17.30 13.59
N LEU A 205 5.47 -16.07 14.08
CA LEU A 205 5.43 -15.76 15.52
C LEU A 205 4.01 -15.94 16.08
N GLU A 206 2.96 -15.61 15.34
CA GLU A 206 1.58 -15.82 15.75
C GLU A 206 1.29 -17.31 15.96
N ARG A 207 1.70 -18.18 15.02
CA ARG A 207 1.58 -19.64 15.17
C ARG A 207 2.35 -20.15 16.38
N ALA A 208 3.58 -19.70 16.57
CA ALA A 208 4.41 -20.10 17.70
C ALA A 208 3.81 -19.64 19.03
N ALA A 209 3.25 -18.42 19.08
CA ALA A 209 2.58 -17.88 20.25
C ALA A 209 1.32 -18.69 20.65
N VAL A 210 0.54 -19.15 19.67
CA VAL A 210 -0.64 -20.02 19.93
C VAL A 210 -0.22 -21.39 20.46
N MET A 211 0.91 -21.93 19.98
CA MET A 211 1.40 -23.26 20.37
C MET A 211 2.22 -23.25 21.69
N SER A 212 2.65 -22.10 22.16
CA SER A 212 3.37 -21.97 23.43
C SER A 212 2.40 -21.96 24.60
N GLU A 213 2.52 -22.88 25.55
CA GLU A 213 1.71 -22.92 26.77
C GLU A 213 2.24 -21.95 27.84
N SER A 214 3.55 -21.85 27.98
CA SER A 214 4.23 -21.04 29.01
C SER A 214 4.38 -19.56 28.65
N GLY A 215 4.20 -19.18 27.38
CA GLY A 215 4.55 -17.87 26.84
C GLY A 215 6.02 -17.78 26.38
N GLU A 216 6.82 -18.80 26.63
CA GLU A 216 8.19 -18.93 26.13
C GLU A 216 8.17 -19.66 24.78
N ILE A 217 8.75 -19.04 23.75
CA ILE A 217 8.77 -19.57 22.39
C ILE A 217 10.17 -20.10 22.10
N ASP A 218 10.31 -21.42 22.04
CA ASP A 218 11.56 -22.07 21.71
C ASP A 218 11.70 -22.39 20.22
N ALA A 219 12.91 -22.80 19.81
CA ALA A 219 13.26 -23.11 18.43
C ALA A 219 12.30 -24.11 17.76
N ASP A 220 11.80 -25.10 18.51
CA ASP A 220 10.91 -26.14 17.98
C ASP A 220 9.50 -25.60 17.62
N LEU A 221 9.07 -24.52 18.25
CA LEU A 221 7.83 -23.84 17.94
C LEU A 221 7.94 -22.94 16.71
N ILE A 222 9.15 -22.57 16.30
CA ILE A 222 9.40 -21.78 15.10
C ILE A 222 9.25 -22.67 13.86
N ARG A 223 8.05 -22.72 13.33
CA ARG A 223 7.74 -23.42 12.09
C ARG A 223 7.80 -22.47 10.92
N ILE A 224 8.87 -22.56 10.13
CA ILE A 224 9.07 -21.80 8.91
C ILE A 224 8.59 -22.67 7.76
N ASP A 225 7.58 -22.19 7.03
CA ASP A 225 7.07 -22.90 5.85
C ASP A 225 8.17 -22.91 4.79
N LYS A 226 8.47 -24.08 4.21
CA LYS A 226 9.36 -24.13 3.04
C LYS A 226 8.78 -23.26 1.94
N PRO A 227 9.59 -22.44 1.25
CA PRO A 227 9.11 -21.73 0.08
C PRO A 227 8.42 -22.74 -0.85
N ARG A 228 7.15 -22.51 -1.18
CA ARG A 228 6.54 -23.26 -2.29
C ARG A 228 7.39 -22.94 -3.51
N GLU A 229 8.19 -23.89 -3.96
CA GLU A 229 8.82 -23.83 -5.27
C GLU A 229 7.70 -23.51 -6.25
N ARG A 230 7.68 -22.27 -6.73
CA ARG A 230 6.85 -21.92 -7.88
C ARG A 230 7.33 -22.84 -8.99
N ALA A 231 6.61 -23.92 -9.18
CA ALA A 231 6.85 -24.85 -10.29
C ALA A 231 6.97 -23.99 -11.54
N ALA A 232 8.17 -23.87 -12.06
CA ALA A 232 8.43 -23.26 -13.34
C ALA A 232 7.51 -23.99 -14.31
N ARG A 233 6.45 -23.32 -14.73
CA ARG A 233 5.54 -23.85 -15.75
C ARG A 233 6.39 -24.04 -16.99
N ARG A 234 6.79 -25.29 -17.17
CA ARG A 234 7.40 -25.78 -18.39
C ARG A 234 6.49 -25.32 -19.53
N SER A 235 7.04 -24.48 -20.36
CA SER A 235 6.56 -24.27 -21.73
C SER A 235 6.67 -25.59 -22.48
N GLY A 236 5.64 -26.41 -22.36
CA GLY A 236 5.45 -27.62 -23.06
C GLY A 236 4.36 -27.38 -24.11
N SER A 237 4.76 -27.27 -25.34
CA SER A 237 3.90 -27.22 -26.51
C SER A 237 2.91 -28.39 -26.53
N GLY A 238 1.63 -28.09 -26.56
CA GLY A 238 0.55 -29.03 -26.73
C GLY A 238 -0.63 -28.30 -27.37
N THR A 239 -0.66 -28.31 -28.69
CA THR A 239 -1.76 -27.82 -29.53
C THR A 239 -3.00 -28.65 -29.30
N THR A 240 -4.08 -28.06 -28.85
CA THR A 240 -5.43 -28.57 -29.04
C THR A 240 -6.40 -27.42 -29.19
N GLN A 241 -7.02 -27.34 -30.35
CA GLN A 241 -8.06 -26.38 -30.72
C GLN A 241 -9.36 -26.68 -29.97
N ALA A 242 -9.99 -25.66 -29.43
CA ALA A 242 -11.43 -25.63 -29.20
C ALA A 242 -11.92 -24.19 -29.36
N THR A 243 -12.87 -24.02 -30.23
CA THR A 243 -13.49 -22.77 -30.67
C THR A 243 -14.46 -22.17 -29.66
N PRO A 244 -14.81 -20.88 -29.79
CA PRO A 244 -15.34 -20.07 -28.71
C PRO A 244 -16.87 -20.06 -28.64
N SER A 245 -17.38 -19.85 -27.47
CA SER A 245 -18.76 -19.38 -27.30
C SER A 245 -18.75 -18.02 -26.58
N ALA A 246 -19.25 -17.02 -27.27
CA ALA A 246 -19.32 -15.64 -26.82
C ALA A 246 -20.65 -15.36 -26.15
N LEU A 247 -20.65 -14.59 -25.06
CA LEU A 247 -21.75 -13.70 -24.71
C LEU A 247 -21.18 -12.43 -24.02
N PRO A 248 -21.87 -11.28 -24.16
CA PRO A 248 -21.27 -9.96 -24.03
C PRO A 248 -21.46 -9.35 -22.66
N VAL A 249 -20.53 -8.47 -22.28
CA VAL A 249 -20.67 -7.60 -21.11
C VAL A 249 -20.50 -6.17 -21.52
N SER A 250 -21.46 -5.36 -21.14
CA SER A 250 -21.42 -3.92 -21.27
C SER A 250 -20.78 -3.27 -20.06
N SER A 251 -19.97 -2.30 -20.36
CA SER A 251 -19.19 -1.37 -19.55
C SER A 251 -20.01 -0.42 -18.69
N ILE A 252 -19.46 0.08 -17.59
CA ILE A 252 -19.70 1.45 -17.07
C ILE A 252 -18.53 1.93 -16.17
N ALA A 253 -18.13 3.13 -16.35
CA ALA A 253 -17.23 4.11 -15.75
C ALA A 253 -17.99 5.13 -14.87
N ARG A 254 -17.52 6.04 -14.14
CA ARG A 254 -16.47 7.01 -13.83
C ARG A 254 -16.98 8.10 -12.87
N ALA A 255 -16.33 8.98 -12.23
CA ALA A 255 -15.18 9.86 -12.11
C ALA A 255 -15.17 10.84 -10.92
N SER A 256 -14.39 11.62 -10.65
CA SER A 256 -13.36 12.62 -10.28
C SER A 256 -13.67 13.89 -9.44
N ALA A 257 -12.93 14.63 -8.79
CA ALA A 257 -12.05 15.73 -8.55
C ALA A 257 -12.04 16.74 -7.46
N GLY A 258 -11.35 17.48 -7.03
CA GLY A 258 -10.47 18.55 -7.02
C GLY A 258 -10.44 19.64 -5.95
N GLY A 259 -9.39 20.20 -5.57
CA GLY A 259 -8.82 21.51 -5.24
C GLY A 259 -9.21 22.16 -3.91
N GLY A 260 -8.51 22.86 -3.25
CA GLY A 260 -7.41 23.74 -3.16
C GLY A 260 -7.71 24.86 -2.19
N VAL A 261 -6.78 25.56 -1.68
CA VAL A 261 -6.59 26.96 -1.32
C VAL A 261 -5.68 27.17 -0.08
N GLU A 262 -4.81 28.08 -0.26
CA GLU A 262 -3.67 28.64 0.43
C GLU A 262 -3.97 29.30 1.78
N ASP A 263 -2.96 29.28 2.67
CA ASP A 263 -2.46 30.53 3.25
C ASP A 263 -1.02 30.37 3.76
N GLY A 264 -0.25 31.46 3.68
CA GLY A 264 1.19 31.45 3.75
C GLY A 264 1.75 31.64 5.15
N ILE A 265 2.89 31.03 5.37
CA ILE A 265 3.86 31.38 6.42
C ILE A 265 5.27 31.33 5.83
N ASP A 266 6.09 32.30 6.20
CA ASP A 266 7.44 32.66 5.81
C ASP A 266 8.44 31.48 5.80
N PRO A 267 9.31 31.30 4.77
CA PRO A 267 10.22 30.17 4.61
C PRO A 267 11.60 30.43 5.25
N GLY A 268 11.63 30.70 6.55
CA GLY A 268 12.86 30.89 7.29
C GLY A 268 13.09 29.84 8.37
N ASN A 269 13.82 28.77 8.04
CA ASN A 269 14.36 27.79 9.00
C ASN A 269 13.47 26.62 9.46
N GLU A 270 12.55 26.14 8.65
CA GLU A 270 11.95 24.83 8.90
C GLU A 270 12.66 23.73 8.10
N PRO A 271 12.94 22.55 8.69
CA PRO A 271 13.53 21.43 7.97
C PRO A 271 12.65 21.03 6.78
N SER A 272 13.27 20.67 5.67
CA SER A 272 12.57 20.27 4.45
C SER A 272 11.60 19.11 4.72
N GLU A 273 10.57 18.93 3.87
CA GLU A 273 9.63 17.82 4.03
C GLU A 273 10.35 16.46 3.99
N ARG A 274 11.43 16.36 3.22
CA ARG A 274 12.31 15.20 3.17
C ARG A 274 12.97 14.93 4.53
N GLU A 275 13.50 15.94 5.18
CA GLU A 275 14.13 15.84 6.50
C GLU A 275 13.12 15.48 7.59
N ARG A 276 11.90 16.00 7.52
CA ARG A 276 10.79 15.63 8.43
C ARG A 276 10.37 14.19 8.27
N VAL A 277 10.30 13.68 7.04
CA VAL A 277 9.98 12.27 6.75
C VAL A 277 11.11 11.37 7.23
N ILE A 278 12.37 11.70 6.95
CA ILE A 278 13.53 10.95 7.44
C ILE A 278 13.53 10.93 8.97
N ALA A 279 13.40 12.08 9.63
CA ALA A 279 13.33 12.16 11.09
C ALA A 279 12.12 11.43 11.71
N ALA A 280 11.01 11.29 10.97
CA ALA A 280 9.88 10.48 11.39
C ALA A 280 10.17 8.98 11.28
N LEU A 281 10.86 8.57 10.22
CA LEU A 281 11.29 7.18 10.01
C LEU A 281 12.37 6.76 11.01
N GLU A 282 13.32 7.65 11.33
CA GLU A 282 14.34 7.44 12.37
C GLU A 282 13.71 7.30 13.77
N ARG A 283 12.76 8.18 14.14
CA ARG A 283 12.00 8.07 15.40
C ARG A 283 11.16 6.81 15.48
N ALA A 284 10.71 6.28 14.35
CA ALA A 284 10.02 5.00 14.28
C ALA A 284 10.97 3.80 14.25
N GLY A 285 12.29 4.00 14.24
CA GLY A 285 13.31 2.95 14.22
C GLY A 285 13.43 2.21 12.88
N TRP A 286 13.04 2.85 11.78
CA TRP A 286 12.98 2.22 10.45
C TRP A 286 14.13 2.60 9.51
N VAL A 287 14.92 3.61 9.86
CA VAL A 287 16.12 4.02 9.11
C VAL A 287 17.22 4.29 10.11
N GLN A 288 18.39 3.68 9.93
CA GLN A 288 19.64 4.16 10.54
C GLN A 288 20.31 5.08 9.51
N ALA A 289 20.82 6.22 9.97
CA ALA A 289 21.56 7.19 9.17
C ALA A 289 22.91 6.65 8.74
#